data_3919c730d1874a2684f99a525946aee2
#
_entry.id   3919c730d1874a2684f99a525946aee2
#
_cell.length_a   1.000
_cell.length_b   1.000
_cell.length_c   1.000
_cell.angle_alpha   90.00
_cell.angle_beta   90.00
_cell.angle_gamma   90.00
#
_symmetry.space_group_name_H-M   'P 1'
#
loop_
_entity.id
_entity.type
_entity.pdbx_description
1 polymer ?
#
loop_
_entity_poly.entity_id
_entity_poly.type
_entity_poly.pdbx_seq_one_letter_code
_entity_poly.pdbx_strand_id
1 'polypeptide(L)'
;GFLDIHRHGDAAVFRPGFGRAELRQGLTSIVNGNCGLSLAPFGAAHRAELRRYLGAITGDIDPAIPTESMAAYLDALRARPLPLHVGMLVGGGTVRADCCGYAPGDADEALPELHRRLERALADGALGVSLGLGYAPECFYTPDGLLRALAPLQGSGVPVCVHMREEGDMVCEALREMLRAARLLNTPVHISHLKAMGPRNWNRRIPEALTLLQQARDEGLDVSCDVYPYCAGSTQLLHLLPQDFLAGGTDAV
;
A
#
# COMPACT_ATOMS: atom_id res chain seq x y z
N GLY A 1 -16.77 16.09 8.65
CA GLY A 1 -15.83 15.32 9.47
C GLY A 1 -14.47 15.22 8.82
N PHE A 2 -13.52 14.61 9.52
CA PHE A 2 -12.19 14.38 8.97
C PHE A 2 -12.18 13.10 8.10
N LEU A 3 -11.29 13.08 7.14
CA LEU A 3 -10.97 11.93 6.30
C LEU A 3 -9.57 11.41 6.67
N ASP A 4 -9.48 10.15 7.08
CA ASP A 4 -8.20 9.46 7.29
C ASP A 4 -7.90 8.59 6.07
N ILE A 5 -6.91 8.99 5.29
CA ILE A 5 -6.57 8.33 4.02
C ILE A 5 -5.55 7.21 4.17
N HIS A 6 -5.02 6.99 5.38
CA HIS A 6 -3.96 5.99 5.60
C HIS A 6 -4.28 5.09 6.80
N ARG A 7 -4.92 3.96 6.54
CA ARG A 7 -5.26 2.96 7.57
C ARG A 7 -5.03 1.53 7.11
N HIS A 8 -4.85 0.66 8.11
CA HIS A 8 -4.81 -0.80 7.97
C HIS A 8 -5.98 -1.44 8.73
N GLY A 9 -7.16 -0.86 8.55
CA GLY A 9 -8.39 -1.28 9.22
C GLY A 9 -9.19 -2.35 8.47
N ASP A 10 -8.61 -2.99 7.47
CA ASP A 10 -9.27 -3.89 6.54
C ASP A 10 -10.06 -5.02 7.22
N ALA A 11 -9.48 -5.64 8.26
CA ALA A 11 -10.20 -6.64 9.07
C ALA A 11 -11.04 -5.98 10.18
N ALA A 12 -10.58 -4.86 10.71
CA ALA A 12 -11.22 -4.20 11.84
C ALA A 12 -12.63 -3.67 11.52
N VAL A 13 -12.87 -3.27 10.26
CA VAL A 13 -14.20 -2.80 9.80
C VAL A 13 -15.30 -3.84 9.95
N PHE A 14 -14.94 -5.12 10.07
CA PHE A 14 -15.90 -6.21 10.29
C PHE A 14 -16.14 -6.53 11.76
N ARG A 15 -15.41 -5.92 12.69
CA ARG A 15 -15.52 -6.20 14.12
C ARG A 15 -16.68 -5.45 14.76
N PRO A 16 -17.35 -6.02 15.78
CA PRO A 16 -18.34 -5.30 16.57
C PRO A 16 -17.75 -4.04 17.20
N GLY A 17 -18.49 -2.95 17.14
CA GLY A 17 -18.10 -1.68 17.73
C GLY A 17 -17.07 -0.86 16.92
N PHE A 18 -16.71 -1.30 15.71
CA PHE A 18 -15.92 -0.51 14.79
C PHE A 18 -16.52 0.88 14.57
N GLY A 19 -15.68 1.87 14.39
CA GLY A 19 -16.04 3.26 14.13
C GLY A 19 -16.27 4.11 15.38
N ARG A 20 -16.38 3.52 16.57
CA ARG A 20 -16.64 4.29 17.81
C ARG A 20 -15.46 5.18 18.19
N ALA A 21 -14.24 4.71 18.05
CA ALA A 21 -13.02 5.48 18.33
C ALA A 21 -12.80 6.54 17.25
N GLU A 22 -13.03 6.20 16.01
CA GLU A 22 -12.95 7.07 14.83
C GLU A 22 -13.89 8.27 14.95
N LEU A 23 -15.16 8.01 15.20
CA LEU A 23 -16.18 9.07 15.36
C LEU A 23 -15.88 10.00 16.54
N ARG A 24 -15.33 9.47 17.65
CA ARG A 24 -14.93 10.30 18.79
C ARG A 24 -13.76 11.24 18.47
N GLN A 25 -12.97 10.92 17.44
CA GLN A 25 -11.91 11.78 16.91
C GLN A 25 -12.41 12.69 15.78
N GLY A 26 -13.68 12.61 15.40
CA GLY A 26 -14.27 13.39 14.31
C GLY A 26 -14.03 12.81 12.92
N LEU A 27 -13.53 11.58 12.81
CA LEU A 27 -13.35 10.88 11.53
C LEU A 27 -14.74 10.41 11.02
N THR A 28 -15.04 10.74 9.78
CA THR A 28 -16.28 10.32 9.10
C THR A 28 -16.00 9.46 7.88
N SER A 29 -14.76 9.39 7.44
CA SER A 29 -14.34 8.57 6.32
C SER A 29 -12.92 8.04 6.55
N ILE A 30 -12.67 6.82 6.09
CA ILE A 30 -11.34 6.19 6.14
C ILE A 30 -11.04 5.51 4.81
N VAL A 31 -9.75 5.38 4.49
CA VAL A 31 -9.25 4.60 3.35
C VAL A 31 -8.30 3.53 3.86
N ASN A 32 -8.63 2.27 3.62
CA ASN A 32 -7.83 1.09 3.94
C ASN A 32 -7.07 0.55 2.72
N GLY A 33 -6.34 -0.55 2.90
CA GLY A 33 -5.58 -1.21 1.84
C GLY A 33 -4.28 -0.49 1.50
N ASN A 34 -3.68 0.22 2.45
CA ASN A 34 -2.44 0.97 2.26
C ASN A 34 -1.18 0.08 2.23
N CYS A 35 -0.04 0.64 1.85
CA CYS A 35 1.29 0.03 1.90
C CYS A 35 1.41 -1.30 1.13
N GLY A 36 0.68 -1.46 0.02
CA GLY A 36 0.68 -2.70 -0.74
C GLY A 36 -0.10 -3.85 -0.09
N LEU A 37 -0.74 -3.60 1.07
CA LEU A 37 -1.35 -4.59 1.95
C LEU A 37 -2.87 -4.42 1.99
N SER A 38 -3.62 -5.18 1.17
CA SER A 38 -5.09 -5.18 1.19
C SER A 38 -5.65 -6.58 1.42
N LEU A 39 -6.83 -6.68 2.08
CA LEU A 39 -7.50 -7.97 2.27
C LEU A 39 -8.20 -8.51 1.02
N ALA A 40 -8.21 -7.75 -0.06
CA ALA A 40 -8.74 -8.16 -1.36
C ALA A 40 -7.98 -7.42 -2.48
N PRO A 41 -7.84 -8.04 -3.68
CA PRO A 41 -8.24 -9.41 -4.00
C PRO A 41 -7.12 -10.43 -3.78
N PHE A 42 -7.42 -11.60 -3.23
CA PHE A 42 -6.56 -12.78 -3.33
C PHE A 42 -7.38 -14.08 -3.29
N GLY A 43 -6.91 -15.08 -4.05
CA GLY A 43 -7.61 -16.34 -4.27
C GLY A 43 -7.31 -17.42 -3.23
N ALA A 44 -7.65 -18.65 -3.58
CA ALA A 44 -7.49 -19.80 -2.67
C ALA A 44 -6.04 -20.28 -2.57
N ALA A 45 -5.24 -20.13 -3.64
CA ALA A 45 -3.91 -20.72 -3.75
C ALA A 45 -2.95 -20.25 -2.62
N HIS A 46 -2.91 -18.97 -2.36
CA HIS A 46 -2.02 -18.34 -1.35
C HIS A 46 -2.78 -17.80 -0.13
N ARG A 47 -4.07 -18.17 0.03
CA ARG A 47 -4.94 -17.59 1.06
C ARG A 47 -4.39 -17.73 2.48
N ALA A 48 -3.92 -18.90 2.85
CA ALA A 48 -3.43 -19.15 4.21
C ALA A 48 -2.17 -18.30 4.52
N GLU A 49 -1.25 -18.26 3.57
CA GLU A 49 -0.01 -17.48 3.69
C GLU A 49 -0.30 -15.96 3.73
N LEU A 50 -1.12 -15.46 2.80
CA LEU A 50 -1.51 -14.05 2.76
C LEU A 50 -2.27 -13.63 4.02
N ARG A 51 -3.20 -14.44 4.54
CA ARG A 51 -3.86 -14.13 5.81
C ARG A 51 -2.89 -14.05 6.98
N ARG A 52 -1.91 -14.94 7.05
CA ARG A 52 -0.87 -14.89 8.07
C ARG A 52 0.00 -13.65 7.94
N TYR A 53 0.45 -13.34 6.72
CA TYR A 53 1.26 -12.17 6.43
C TYR A 53 0.53 -10.86 6.72
N LEU A 54 -0.68 -10.70 6.23
CA LEU A 54 -1.51 -9.51 6.43
C LEU A 54 -1.98 -9.37 7.89
N GLY A 55 -2.22 -10.48 8.59
CA GLY A 55 -2.66 -10.49 9.98
C GLY A 55 -1.71 -9.77 10.94
N ALA A 56 -0.42 -9.73 10.64
CA ALA A 56 0.57 -8.98 11.43
C ALA A 56 0.28 -7.46 11.44
N ILE A 57 -0.38 -6.92 10.42
CA ILE A 57 -0.73 -5.49 10.29
C ILE A 57 -2.23 -5.26 10.54
N THR A 58 -3.10 -6.04 9.90
CA THR A 58 -4.56 -5.82 9.97
C THR A 58 -5.20 -6.42 11.21
N GLY A 59 -4.43 -7.21 11.98
CA GLY A 59 -4.93 -8.02 13.10
C GLY A 59 -5.64 -9.29 12.61
N ASP A 60 -6.26 -10.01 13.54
CA ASP A 60 -6.97 -11.27 13.22
C ASP A 60 -8.00 -11.07 12.11
N ILE A 61 -7.90 -11.90 11.10
CA ILE A 61 -8.77 -11.88 9.92
C ILE A 61 -9.80 -12.99 10.07
N ASP A 62 -11.07 -12.61 10.28
CA ASP A 62 -12.17 -13.57 10.31
C ASP A 62 -12.22 -14.35 8.98
N PRO A 63 -12.23 -15.70 9.01
CA PRO A 63 -12.34 -16.52 7.80
C PRO A 63 -13.57 -16.21 6.92
N ALA A 64 -14.63 -15.65 7.50
CA ALA A 64 -15.83 -15.26 6.78
C ALA A 64 -15.69 -13.98 5.95
N ILE A 65 -14.62 -13.20 6.11
CA ILE A 65 -14.37 -12.02 5.28
C ILE A 65 -14.02 -12.49 3.86
N PRO A 66 -14.80 -12.09 2.84
CA PRO A 66 -14.50 -12.45 1.46
C PRO A 66 -13.24 -11.73 0.98
N THR A 67 -12.37 -12.46 0.30
CA THR A 67 -11.07 -11.95 -0.17
C THR A 67 -10.85 -12.19 -1.66
N GLU A 68 -11.72 -12.93 -2.32
CA GLU A 68 -11.56 -13.39 -3.69
C GLU A 68 -11.66 -12.28 -4.75
N SER A 69 -12.33 -11.18 -4.43
CA SER A 69 -12.39 -9.99 -5.29
C SER A 69 -12.65 -8.73 -4.46
N MET A 70 -12.28 -7.58 -5.02
CA MET A 70 -12.59 -6.29 -4.42
C MET A 70 -14.12 -6.08 -4.34
N ALA A 71 -14.87 -6.51 -5.37
CA ALA A 71 -16.33 -6.44 -5.36
C ALA A 71 -16.93 -7.20 -4.18
N ALA A 72 -16.54 -8.48 -3.97
CA ALA A 72 -17.06 -9.29 -2.88
C ALA A 72 -16.77 -8.67 -1.51
N TYR A 73 -15.56 -8.15 -1.32
CA TYR A 73 -15.18 -7.45 -0.10
C TYR A 73 -16.02 -6.19 0.13
N LEU A 74 -16.17 -5.34 -0.89
CA LEU A 74 -16.96 -4.10 -0.80
C LEU A 74 -18.46 -4.38 -0.60
N ASP A 75 -19.00 -5.44 -1.21
CA ASP A 75 -20.38 -5.85 -1.01
C ASP A 75 -20.61 -6.35 0.42
N ALA A 76 -19.67 -7.08 0.99
CA ALA A 76 -19.73 -7.46 2.41
C ALA A 76 -19.69 -6.25 3.35
N LEU A 77 -18.97 -5.19 3.00
CA LEU A 77 -19.00 -3.91 3.73
C LEU A 77 -20.34 -3.21 3.58
N ARG A 78 -20.90 -3.12 2.37
CA ARG A 78 -22.20 -2.48 2.09
C ARG A 78 -23.37 -3.16 2.81
N ALA A 79 -23.27 -4.46 3.03
CA ALA A 79 -24.26 -5.23 3.77
C ALA A 79 -24.28 -4.94 5.29
N ARG A 80 -23.36 -4.11 5.80
CA ARG A 80 -23.23 -3.80 7.24
C ARG A 80 -23.60 -2.35 7.54
N PRO A 81 -24.21 -2.07 8.71
CA PRO A 81 -24.46 -0.70 9.15
C PRO A 81 -23.15 -0.05 9.64
N LEU A 82 -22.30 0.39 8.73
CA LEU A 82 -21.06 1.07 9.07
C LEU A 82 -21.35 2.51 9.54
N PRO A 83 -20.73 2.97 10.64
CA PRO A 83 -20.98 4.29 11.19
C PRO A 83 -20.22 5.42 10.45
N LEU A 84 -19.33 5.07 9.52
CA LEU A 84 -18.52 5.99 8.73
C LEU A 84 -18.30 5.41 7.33
N HIS A 85 -17.86 6.24 6.40
CA HIS A 85 -17.53 5.81 5.04
C HIS A 85 -16.20 5.06 5.03
N VAL A 86 -16.14 3.97 4.25
CA VAL A 86 -14.94 3.15 4.09
C VAL A 86 -14.61 3.04 2.62
N GLY A 87 -13.43 3.52 2.23
CA GLY A 87 -12.82 3.30 0.93
C GLY A 87 -11.70 2.28 1.01
N MET A 88 -11.34 1.68 -0.13
CA MET A 88 -10.28 0.69 -0.25
C MET A 88 -9.32 1.06 -1.38
N LEU A 89 -8.03 0.92 -1.13
CA LEU A 89 -7.01 0.77 -2.17
C LEU A 89 -6.81 -0.72 -2.46
N VAL A 90 -6.41 -1.05 -3.67
CA VAL A 90 -5.91 -2.38 -3.98
C VAL A 90 -4.40 -2.43 -3.69
N GLY A 91 -3.98 -3.37 -2.86
CA GLY A 91 -2.57 -3.57 -2.52
C GLY A 91 -1.82 -4.31 -3.63
N GLY A 92 -0.85 -3.65 -4.25
CA GLY A 92 0.01 -4.26 -5.28
C GLY A 92 0.78 -5.46 -4.74
N GLY A 93 1.27 -5.38 -3.49
CA GLY A 93 1.95 -6.49 -2.82
C GLY A 93 1.05 -7.70 -2.59
N THR A 94 -0.20 -7.47 -2.18
CA THR A 94 -1.21 -8.54 -2.07
C THR A 94 -1.47 -9.21 -3.42
N VAL A 95 -1.70 -8.41 -4.47
CA VAL A 95 -1.96 -8.94 -5.82
C VAL A 95 -0.74 -9.70 -6.35
N ARG A 96 0.46 -9.15 -6.19
CA ARG A 96 1.70 -9.82 -6.61
C ARG A 96 1.90 -11.15 -5.88
N ALA A 97 1.75 -11.16 -4.55
CA ALA A 97 1.91 -12.38 -3.75
C ALA A 97 0.90 -13.46 -4.15
N ASP A 98 -0.35 -13.08 -4.49
CA ASP A 98 -1.36 -14.03 -4.96
C ASP A 98 -1.10 -14.53 -6.39
N CYS A 99 -0.42 -13.73 -7.25
CA CYS A 99 -0.06 -14.14 -8.62
C CYS A 99 1.16 -15.09 -8.66
N CYS A 100 2.21 -14.80 -7.87
CA CYS A 100 3.50 -15.48 -8.01
C CYS A 100 4.25 -15.70 -6.70
N GLY A 101 3.59 -15.54 -5.55
CA GLY A 101 4.20 -15.70 -4.23
C GLY A 101 5.23 -14.61 -3.92
N TYR A 102 6.23 -14.99 -3.12
CA TYR A 102 7.25 -14.08 -2.60
C TYR A 102 8.61 -14.21 -3.30
N ALA A 103 8.64 -14.79 -4.49
CA ALA A 103 9.87 -14.95 -5.26
C ALA A 103 10.52 -13.60 -5.61
N PRO A 104 11.86 -13.49 -5.51
CA PRO A 104 12.60 -12.31 -5.96
C PRO A 104 12.45 -12.02 -7.45
N GLY A 105 12.73 -10.77 -7.85
CA GLY A 105 12.73 -10.32 -9.23
C GLY A 105 11.48 -9.52 -9.62
N ASP A 106 11.36 -9.17 -10.88
CA ASP A 106 10.32 -8.28 -11.40
C ASP A 106 8.97 -8.96 -11.68
N ALA A 107 8.92 -10.30 -11.54
CA ALA A 107 7.71 -11.10 -11.78
C ALA A 107 7.17 -10.95 -13.23
N ASP A 108 8.04 -10.81 -14.22
CA ASP A 108 7.67 -10.50 -15.61
C ASP A 108 6.67 -11.51 -16.21
N GLU A 109 6.78 -12.79 -15.87
CA GLU A 109 5.87 -13.83 -16.33
C GLU A 109 4.44 -13.68 -15.75
N ALA A 110 4.32 -13.04 -14.59
CA ALA A 110 3.05 -12.80 -13.93
C ALA A 110 2.39 -11.46 -14.31
N LEU A 111 3.09 -10.58 -15.05
CA LEU A 111 2.59 -9.24 -15.38
C LEU A 111 1.19 -9.25 -16.03
N PRO A 112 0.87 -10.13 -16.99
CA PRO A 112 -0.47 -10.12 -17.61
C PRO A 112 -1.58 -10.38 -16.58
N GLU A 113 -1.36 -11.29 -15.65
CA GLU A 113 -2.34 -11.61 -14.60
C GLU A 113 -2.39 -10.52 -13.54
N LEU A 114 -1.25 -9.94 -13.16
CA LEU A 114 -1.16 -8.82 -12.23
C LEU A 114 -1.93 -7.61 -12.77
N HIS A 115 -1.72 -7.24 -14.05
CA HIS A 115 -2.44 -6.16 -14.72
C HIS A 115 -3.94 -6.40 -14.68
N ARG A 116 -4.38 -7.58 -15.13
CA ARG A 116 -5.80 -7.97 -15.16
C ARG A 116 -6.46 -7.85 -13.78
N ARG A 117 -5.74 -8.23 -12.70
CA ARG A 117 -6.25 -8.14 -11.33
C ARG A 117 -6.32 -6.72 -10.81
N LEU A 118 -5.32 -5.89 -11.10
CA LEU A 118 -5.35 -4.47 -10.73
C LEU A 118 -6.50 -3.74 -11.43
N GLU A 119 -6.63 -3.91 -12.76
CA GLU A 119 -7.72 -3.33 -13.55
C GLU A 119 -9.09 -3.79 -13.03
N ARG A 120 -9.21 -5.09 -12.73
CA ARG A 120 -10.46 -5.62 -12.17
C ARG A 120 -10.79 -5.02 -10.81
N ALA A 121 -9.84 -4.93 -9.90
CA ALA A 121 -10.06 -4.34 -8.57
C ALA A 121 -10.47 -2.87 -8.65
N LEU A 122 -9.88 -2.10 -9.58
CA LEU A 122 -10.28 -0.71 -9.85
C LEU A 122 -11.70 -0.64 -10.42
N ALA A 123 -12.04 -1.50 -11.37
CA ALA A 123 -13.40 -1.60 -11.92
C ALA A 123 -14.44 -2.03 -10.87
N ASP A 124 -14.05 -2.84 -9.91
CA ASP A 124 -14.86 -3.27 -8.77
C ASP A 124 -15.09 -2.16 -7.72
N GLY A 125 -14.33 -1.05 -7.79
CA GLY A 125 -14.51 0.14 -6.95
C GLY A 125 -13.38 0.45 -5.98
N ALA A 126 -12.17 -0.11 -6.17
CA ALA A 126 -10.98 0.37 -5.48
C ALA A 126 -10.68 1.82 -5.88
N LEU A 127 -10.30 2.66 -4.91
CA LEU A 127 -10.06 4.09 -5.11
C LEU A 127 -8.70 4.39 -5.76
N GLY A 128 -7.79 3.42 -5.74
CA GLY A 128 -6.44 3.53 -6.25
C GLY A 128 -5.63 2.29 -5.96
N VAL A 129 -4.34 2.34 -6.24
CA VAL A 129 -3.38 1.27 -5.97
C VAL A 129 -2.47 1.68 -4.84
N SER A 130 -2.16 0.78 -3.91
CA SER A 130 -1.12 1.01 -2.91
C SER A 130 0.09 0.12 -3.15
N LEU A 131 1.27 0.61 -2.80
CA LEU A 131 2.55 -0.10 -2.89
C LEU A 131 3.24 -0.14 -1.54
N GLY A 132 3.95 -1.22 -1.27
CA GLY A 132 4.81 -1.38 -0.10
C GLY A 132 6.22 -1.79 -0.50
N LEU A 133 6.97 -0.85 -1.10
CA LEU A 133 8.30 -1.14 -1.67
C LEU A 133 9.36 -1.49 -0.62
N GLY A 134 9.09 -1.27 0.67
CA GLY A 134 9.89 -1.76 1.78
C GLY A 134 9.54 -3.19 2.21
N TYR A 135 8.48 -3.79 1.65
CA TYR A 135 7.96 -5.11 2.04
C TYR A 135 8.08 -6.13 0.91
N ALA A 136 8.31 -7.41 1.28
CA ALA A 136 8.18 -8.49 0.31
C ALA A 136 6.68 -8.68 -0.07
N PRO A 137 6.38 -8.98 -1.34
CA PRO A 137 7.33 -9.22 -2.42
C PRO A 137 7.71 -7.96 -3.22
N GLU A 138 7.13 -6.78 -2.96
CA GLU A 138 7.33 -5.59 -3.80
C GLU A 138 8.73 -4.99 -3.67
N CYS A 139 9.44 -5.24 -2.55
CA CYS A 139 10.82 -4.81 -2.38
C CYS A 139 11.78 -5.39 -3.43
N PHE A 140 11.40 -6.49 -4.08
CA PHE A 140 12.20 -7.14 -5.11
C PHE A 140 12.07 -6.50 -6.50
N TYR A 141 11.11 -5.61 -6.72
CA TYR A 141 11.02 -4.89 -7.99
C TYR A 141 12.27 -4.05 -8.24
N THR A 142 12.83 -4.16 -9.43
CA THR A 142 13.69 -3.10 -9.96
C THR A 142 12.85 -1.86 -10.27
N PRO A 143 13.44 -0.65 -10.37
CA PRO A 143 12.69 0.54 -10.76
C PRO A 143 11.96 0.41 -12.10
N ASP A 144 12.52 -0.31 -13.07
CA ASP A 144 11.88 -0.55 -14.37
C ASP A 144 10.84 -1.68 -14.29
N GLY A 145 11.05 -2.71 -13.46
CA GLY A 145 10.06 -3.73 -13.16
C GLY A 145 8.82 -3.15 -12.52
N LEU A 146 9.00 -2.23 -11.57
CA LEU A 146 7.89 -1.49 -10.96
C LEU A 146 7.07 -0.71 -12.01
N LEU A 147 7.74 -0.02 -12.94
CA LEU A 147 7.04 0.69 -14.02
C LEU A 147 6.24 -0.27 -14.91
N ARG A 148 6.80 -1.45 -15.23
CA ARG A 148 6.05 -2.46 -15.98
C ARG A 148 4.85 -2.96 -15.21
N ALA A 149 5.00 -3.23 -13.91
CA ALA A 149 3.88 -3.66 -13.05
C ALA A 149 2.74 -2.63 -12.97
N LEU A 150 3.07 -1.34 -13.03
CA LEU A 150 2.11 -0.24 -12.96
C LEU A 150 1.66 0.28 -14.34
N ALA A 151 2.08 -0.34 -15.44
CA ALA A 151 1.74 0.11 -16.79
C ALA A 151 0.23 0.35 -17.04
N PRO A 152 -0.72 -0.43 -16.48
CA PRO A 152 -2.15 -0.17 -16.63
C PRO A 152 -2.61 1.18 -16.08
N LEU A 153 -1.84 1.81 -15.20
CA LEU A 153 -2.19 3.08 -14.59
C LEU A 153 -1.72 4.29 -15.39
N GLN A 154 -0.98 4.08 -16.48
CA GLN A 154 -0.44 5.19 -17.28
C GLN A 154 -1.55 6.09 -17.82
N GLY A 155 -1.50 7.38 -17.44
CA GLY A 155 -2.48 8.38 -17.86
C GLY A 155 -3.90 8.17 -17.34
N SER A 156 -4.12 7.22 -16.42
CA SER A 156 -5.45 6.87 -15.92
C SER A 156 -6.04 7.87 -14.93
N GLY A 157 -5.21 8.71 -14.30
CA GLY A 157 -5.61 9.55 -13.16
C GLY A 157 -5.86 8.78 -11.86
N VAL A 158 -5.64 7.46 -11.84
CA VAL A 158 -5.79 6.61 -10.65
C VAL A 158 -4.61 6.86 -9.69
N PRO A 159 -4.83 7.22 -8.41
CA PRO A 159 -3.73 7.50 -7.49
C PRO A 159 -2.95 6.22 -7.11
N VAL A 160 -1.64 6.38 -6.97
CA VAL A 160 -0.72 5.38 -6.42
C VAL A 160 -0.22 5.88 -5.07
N CYS A 161 -0.61 5.20 -3.98
CA CYS A 161 -0.16 5.50 -2.62
C CYS A 161 1.01 4.58 -2.26
N VAL A 162 2.16 5.12 -1.83
CA VAL A 162 3.36 4.30 -1.70
C VAL A 162 4.03 4.42 -0.33
N HIS A 163 4.20 3.27 0.32
CA HIS A 163 5.25 3.06 1.32
C HIS A 163 6.56 2.89 0.54
N MET A 164 7.43 3.88 0.64
CA MET A 164 8.66 3.93 -0.16
C MET A 164 9.61 2.79 0.18
N ARG A 165 10.54 2.51 -0.74
CA ARG A 165 11.55 1.46 -0.61
C ARG A 165 12.46 1.65 0.60
N GLU A 166 12.72 2.90 0.95
CA GLU A 166 13.63 3.30 2.02
C GLU A 166 13.11 4.56 2.71
N GLU A 167 13.19 4.59 4.03
CA GLU A 167 12.67 5.66 4.85
C GLU A 167 13.72 6.20 5.85
N GLY A 168 14.98 5.86 5.65
CA GLY A 168 16.12 6.27 6.45
C GLY A 168 17.14 7.09 5.67
N ASP A 169 18.36 6.57 5.58
CA ASP A 169 19.50 7.26 4.96
C ASP A 169 19.27 7.57 3.47
N MET A 170 18.50 6.70 2.76
CA MET A 170 18.23 6.78 1.32
C MET A 170 16.81 7.26 1.00
N VAL A 171 16.12 7.93 1.92
CA VAL A 171 14.74 8.38 1.74
C VAL A 171 14.57 9.32 0.53
N CYS A 172 15.54 10.19 0.26
CA CYS A 172 15.47 11.10 -0.89
C CYS A 172 15.67 10.37 -2.22
N GLU A 173 16.47 9.33 -2.25
CA GLU A 173 16.67 8.46 -3.40
C GLU A 173 15.38 7.66 -3.69
N ALA A 174 14.77 7.08 -2.66
CA ALA A 174 13.47 6.39 -2.77
C ALA A 174 12.37 7.36 -3.25
N LEU A 175 12.39 8.61 -2.77
CA LEU A 175 11.46 9.63 -3.25
C LEU A 175 11.70 9.95 -4.74
N ARG A 176 12.95 10.10 -5.19
CA ARG A 176 13.28 10.31 -6.61
C ARG A 176 12.82 9.16 -7.50
N GLU A 177 12.88 7.91 -7.02
CA GLU A 177 12.31 6.75 -7.72
C GLU A 177 10.82 6.96 -7.99
N MET A 178 10.07 7.37 -6.97
CA MET A 178 8.62 7.57 -7.09
C MET A 178 8.26 8.81 -7.94
N LEU A 179 9.03 9.88 -7.84
CA LEU A 179 8.85 11.05 -8.72
C LEU A 179 9.15 10.72 -10.19
N ARG A 180 10.14 9.85 -10.45
CA ARG A 180 10.37 9.30 -11.80
C ARG A 180 9.17 8.49 -12.28
N ALA A 181 8.62 7.63 -11.42
CA ALA A 181 7.43 6.85 -11.76
C ALA A 181 6.23 7.76 -12.06
N ALA A 182 5.98 8.78 -11.25
CA ALA A 182 4.92 9.75 -11.48
C ALA A 182 5.02 10.44 -12.86
N ARG A 183 6.25 10.83 -13.26
CA ARG A 183 6.50 11.42 -14.57
C ARG A 183 6.22 10.47 -15.73
N LEU A 184 6.73 9.23 -15.63
CA LEU A 184 6.66 8.26 -16.72
C LEU A 184 5.25 7.67 -16.88
N LEU A 185 4.56 7.45 -15.77
CA LEU A 185 3.19 6.93 -15.78
C LEU A 185 2.14 8.02 -15.95
N ASN A 186 2.50 9.29 -15.77
CA ASN A 186 1.55 10.42 -15.79
C ASN A 186 0.30 10.12 -14.93
N THR A 187 0.52 9.74 -13.67
CA THR A 187 -0.53 9.39 -12.71
C THR A 187 -0.24 10.04 -11.35
N PRO A 188 -1.25 10.38 -10.55
CA PRO A 188 -1.05 10.93 -9.20
C PRO A 188 -0.27 9.95 -8.31
N VAL A 189 0.71 10.47 -7.56
CA VAL A 189 1.48 9.68 -6.59
C VAL A 189 1.41 10.32 -5.21
N HIS A 190 1.00 9.52 -4.23
CA HIS A 190 0.93 9.90 -2.83
C HIS A 190 2.00 9.16 -2.02
N ILE A 191 2.90 9.90 -1.39
CA ILE A 191 3.93 9.34 -0.51
C ILE A 191 3.33 9.12 0.86
N SER A 192 3.18 7.87 1.23
CA SER A 192 2.64 7.46 2.52
C SER A 192 3.62 7.75 3.65
N HIS A 193 3.11 8.25 4.78
CA HIS A 193 3.83 8.42 6.07
C HIS A 193 5.28 8.92 5.90
N LEU A 194 5.47 10.00 5.13
CA LEU A 194 6.79 10.58 4.86
C LEU A 194 7.55 10.84 6.15
N LYS A 195 8.67 10.17 6.32
CA LYS A 195 9.57 10.30 7.47
C LYS A 195 11.02 10.08 7.05
N ALA A 196 11.93 10.46 7.93
CA ALA A 196 13.35 10.15 7.80
C ALA A 196 13.84 9.51 9.12
N MET A 197 13.96 8.20 9.13
CA MET A 197 14.37 7.43 10.29
C MET A 197 15.87 7.57 10.58
N GLY A 198 16.23 7.47 11.84
CA GLY A 198 17.61 7.50 12.32
C GLY A 198 18.13 8.91 12.65
N PRO A 199 18.88 9.05 13.76
CA PRO A 199 19.33 10.36 14.27
C PRO A 199 20.17 11.17 13.29
N ARG A 200 20.91 10.49 12.40
CA ARG A 200 21.73 11.16 11.37
C ARG A 200 20.89 11.91 10.31
N ASN A 201 19.61 11.56 10.19
CA ASN A 201 18.70 12.09 9.19
C ASN A 201 17.79 13.21 9.73
N TRP A 202 17.71 13.36 11.05
CA TRP A 202 16.88 14.37 11.68
C TRP A 202 17.30 15.79 11.28
N ASN A 203 16.33 16.65 10.99
CA ASN A 203 16.50 18.03 10.53
C ASN A 203 17.29 18.19 9.21
N ARG A 204 17.57 17.10 8.48
CA ARG A 204 18.32 17.13 7.21
C ARG A 204 17.51 16.57 6.05
N ARG A 205 17.08 15.31 6.14
CA ARG A 205 16.44 14.62 5.00
C ARG A 205 15.02 15.08 4.73
N ILE A 206 14.25 15.46 5.74
CA ILE A 206 12.88 15.95 5.50
C ILE A 206 12.86 17.30 4.77
N PRO A 207 13.65 18.32 5.12
CA PRO A 207 13.75 19.53 4.31
C PRO A 207 14.14 19.26 2.84
N GLU A 208 15.07 18.33 2.59
CA GLU A 208 15.46 17.91 1.25
C GLU A 208 14.28 17.25 0.51
N ALA A 209 13.60 16.30 1.15
CA ALA A 209 12.45 15.60 0.58
C ALA A 209 11.30 16.56 0.24
N LEU A 210 10.99 17.52 1.12
CA LEU A 210 9.97 18.52 0.87
C LEU A 210 10.34 19.43 -0.30
N THR A 211 11.63 19.76 -0.45
CA THR A 211 12.12 20.51 -1.61
C THR A 211 11.92 19.73 -2.91
N LEU A 212 12.22 18.42 -2.92
CA LEU A 212 11.98 17.56 -4.09
C LEU A 212 10.49 17.47 -4.46
N LEU A 213 9.62 17.31 -3.46
CA LEU A 213 8.17 17.31 -3.69
C LEU A 213 7.67 18.64 -4.25
N GLN A 214 8.16 19.77 -3.70
CA GLN A 214 7.77 21.08 -4.20
C GLN A 214 8.23 21.30 -5.65
N GLN A 215 9.47 20.95 -5.98
CA GLN A 215 9.98 21.01 -7.35
C GLN A 215 9.14 20.17 -8.31
N ALA A 216 8.78 18.94 -7.91
CA ALA A 216 7.92 18.09 -8.73
C ALA A 216 6.53 18.70 -8.96
N ARG A 217 5.95 19.36 -7.96
CA ARG A 217 4.67 20.07 -8.09
C ARG A 217 4.80 21.29 -9.01
N ASP A 218 5.89 22.02 -8.90
CA ASP A 218 6.18 23.20 -9.77
C ASP A 218 6.37 22.76 -11.24
N GLU A 219 6.83 21.53 -11.47
CA GLU A 219 6.88 20.87 -12.79
C GLU A 219 5.51 20.38 -13.27
N GLY A 220 4.46 20.47 -12.46
CA GLY A 220 3.09 20.06 -12.80
C GLY A 220 2.74 18.61 -12.45
N LEU A 221 3.58 17.90 -11.69
CA LEU A 221 3.25 16.56 -11.23
C LEU A 221 2.20 16.61 -10.09
N ASP A 222 1.23 15.73 -10.14
CA ASP A 222 0.28 15.53 -9.04
C ASP A 222 0.92 14.61 -7.99
N VAL A 223 1.62 15.23 -7.03
CA VAL A 223 2.30 14.53 -5.94
C VAL A 223 1.91 15.13 -4.60
N SER A 224 1.72 14.25 -3.62
CA SER A 224 1.35 14.61 -2.25
C SER A 224 1.98 13.64 -1.24
N CYS A 225 1.86 13.94 0.05
CA CYS A 225 2.30 13.04 1.11
C CYS A 225 1.40 13.15 2.34
N ASP A 226 1.39 12.12 3.16
CA ASP A 226 0.84 12.15 4.51
C ASP A 226 1.96 12.00 5.57
N VAL A 227 1.61 12.25 6.82
CA VAL A 227 2.48 12.09 7.98
C VAL A 227 1.63 11.80 9.22
N TYR A 228 2.17 11.05 10.16
CA TYR A 228 1.55 10.85 11.48
C TYR A 228 2.27 11.68 12.55
N PRO A 229 1.56 12.16 13.59
CA PRO A 229 2.13 13.08 14.59
C PRO A 229 2.79 12.33 15.78
N TYR A 230 3.59 11.31 15.52
CA TYR A 230 4.25 10.49 16.53
C TYR A 230 5.76 10.38 16.26
N CYS A 231 6.55 10.27 17.33
CA CYS A 231 8.00 10.08 17.26
C CYS A 231 8.41 8.60 17.17
N ALA A 232 7.49 7.71 16.82
CA ALA A 232 7.70 6.27 16.68
C ALA A 232 6.93 5.76 15.47
N GLY A 233 7.43 4.71 14.82
CA GLY A 233 6.74 3.97 13.77
C GLY A 233 6.26 2.60 14.27
N SER A 234 5.31 2.01 13.57
CA SER A 234 4.86 0.63 13.77
C SER A 234 4.86 -0.11 12.45
N THR A 235 5.51 -1.27 12.42
CA THR A 235 5.61 -2.10 11.21
C THR A 235 5.80 -3.57 11.57
N GLN A 236 5.89 -4.45 10.58
CA GLN A 236 6.24 -5.85 10.76
C GLN A 236 7.72 -6.03 11.09
N LEU A 237 8.07 -6.98 11.96
CA LEU A 237 9.47 -7.32 12.24
C LEU A 237 10.23 -7.73 10.99
N LEU A 238 9.57 -8.38 10.05
CA LEU A 238 10.16 -8.78 8.76
C LEU A 238 10.76 -7.60 7.99
N HIS A 239 10.20 -6.40 8.13
CA HIS A 239 10.72 -5.18 7.50
C HIS A 239 12.14 -4.80 7.96
N LEU A 240 12.57 -5.29 9.13
CA LEU A 240 13.90 -5.03 9.66
C LEU A 240 14.97 -6.02 9.17
N LEU A 241 14.55 -7.07 8.47
CA LEU A 241 15.46 -8.09 7.96
C LEU A 241 16.01 -7.68 6.59
N PRO A 242 17.28 -8.06 6.27
CA PRO A 242 17.80 -7.91 4.92
C PRO A 242 16.90 -8.63 3.90
N GLN A 243 16.79 -8.05 2.70
CA GLN A 243 15.89 -8.56 1.65
C GLN A 243 16.13 -10.02 1.28
N ASP A 244 17.37 -10.49 1.36
CA ASP A 244 17.74 -11.89 1.07
C ASP A 244 17.01 -12.90 1.97
N PHE A 245 16.68 -12.50 3.21
CA PHE A 245 15.91 -13.33 4.13
C PHE A 245 14.41 -13.38 3.79
N LEU A 246 13.91 -12.41 3.02
CA LEU A 246 12.51 -12.31 2.68
C LEU A 246 12.13 -13.11 1.43
N ALA A 247 13.12 -13.64 0.71
CA ALA A 247 12.95 -14.29 -0.59
C ALA A 247 12.13 -15.59 -0.56
N GLY A 248 11.93 -16.19 0.61
CA GLY A 248 11.13 -17.42 0.79
C GLY A 248 9.74 -17.19 1.37
N GLY A 249 9.31 -15.93 1.52
CA GLY A 249 8.05 -15.60 2.20
C GLY A 249 8.11 -15.81 3.72
N THR A 250 6.95 -15.81 4.36
CA THR A 250 6.82 -15.93 5.83
C THR A 250 7.25 -17.30 6.37
N ASP A 251 7.34 -18.33 5.53
CA ASP A 251 7.71 -19.68 5.95
C ASP A 251 9.24 -19.90 5.95
N ALA A 252 10.00 -18.98 5.36
CA ALA A 252 11.46 -19.04 5.32
C ALA A 252 12.13 -18.25 6.47
N VAL A 253 11.36 -17.52 7.26
CA VAL A 253 11.79 -16.69 8.39
C VAL A 253 11.14 -17.17 9.68
#